data_495daabad730d41d1cf1f2fd7aacdc1c
#
_entry.id   495daabad730d41d1cf1f2fd7aacdc1c
#
_cell.length_a   1.000
_cell.length_b   1.000
_cell.length_c   1.000
_cell.angle_alpha   90.00
_cell.angle_beta   90.00
_cell.angle_gamma   90.00
#
_symmetry.space_group_name_H-M   'P 1'
#
loop_
_entity.id
_entity.type
_entity.pdbx_description
1 polymer ?
#
loop_
_entity_poly.entity_id
_entity_poly.type
_entity_poly.pdbx_seq_one_letter_code
_entity_poly.pdbx_strand_id
1 'polypeptide(L)'
;MNDVYAIEGSQLYKEFPLVGADPIIALDHLDFKIRKGCLTALVGPDGAGKTTLIRLIAGLLDATDGSLEVLGMDVKAHSQAVQDRLSYMPQKFGLYEELSVSENMNLYADLHGIPFHVRTKRFEKLLHMTGLAKFTKRQAGKLSGGMKQKLSLACTLVRSPELLLLDEPTVGVDPFSRRELWEILESLVRTDGISVLVSTAYLDEAERCKDVFVLNKGHFLATGTPHELTQMSEERCFQVKIPKSLSMRNVQAALMDDRKCVAYAVPEAGAVRYIKTKEMLSIPWLSEYGMEEQPVQSRLEDTFMMLLKEDKIASKQGAEPLDSIDMDLNESVIEKERKRLLSPNEMVERPVEISVSHLVRTFGDFTAVANTSFTVQRGEVFGLLGPNGAGKTTTFRMLCGLLPVTSGDLRVAGVDVVKSRTAARSNFGYVAQKFSLYGNLSVMENLEFFAGVYGLYSQKKDDRIEAVIKEFRLNDVRDMIAGDLPGGYKQRLSMAAALMHEPKILFLDEPTSGIDPLTRRNFWRQITSLSKRGTTIIITTHFMDESEYCDRIMIQDAGKLVVLGTPDEVRRIAGDENCTMDEAFISVILKKREQEDDV
;
A
#
# COMPACT_ATOMS: atom_id res chain seq x y z
N MET A 1 15.95 9.07 35.47
CA MET A 1 16.80 9.42 34.32
C MET A 1 16.06 10.50 33.59
N ASN A 2 16.61 11.70 33.46
CA ASN A 2 15.98 12.76 32.68
C ASN A 2 15.92 12.25 31.23
N ASP A 3 14.71 12.07 30.68
CA ASP A 3 14.53 11.72 29.29
C ASP A 3 15.08 12.85 28.41
N VAL A 4 16.22 12.57 27.77
CA VAL A 4 16.81 13.51 26.82
C VAL A 4 16.04 13.36 25.50
N TYR A 5 15.37 14.42 25.07
CA TYR A 5 14.62 14.44 23.82
C TYR A 5 15.55 14.76 22.64
N ALA A 6 15.29 14.11 21.51
CA ALA A 6 15.96 14.41 20.24
C ALA A 6 15.24 15.50 19.46
N ILE A 7 13.91 15.61 19.63
CA ILE A 7 13.08 16.60 18.95
C ILE A 7 12.02 17.09 19.94
N GLU A 8 11.81 18.40 20.00
CA GLU A 8 10.76 19.06 20.79
C GLU A 8 10.07 20.12 19.92
N GLY A 9 8.76 19.97 19.74
CA GLY A 9 7.91 20.95 19.06
C GLY A 9 6.92 21.56 20.03
N SER A 10 6.71 22.87 19.97
CA SER A 10 5.72 23.57 20.76
C SER A 10 4.89 24.50 19.90
N GLN A 11 3.56 24.29 19.92
CA GLN A 11 2.57 25.03 19.14
C GLN A 11 2.96 25.14 17.65
N LEU A 12 3.55 24.05 17.12
CA LEU A 12 4.12 24.04 15.77
C LEU A 12 3.00 24.13 14.72
N TYR A 13 3.01 25.22 13.97
CA TYR A 13 1.99 25.51 12.95
C TYR A 13 2.63 25.66 11.57
N LYS A 14 2.00 25.06 10.55
CA LYS A 14 2.42 25.20 9.15
C LYS A 14 1.24 25.27 8.22
N GLU A 15 1.18 26.36 7.47
CA GLU A 15 0.23 26.54 6.36
C GLU A 15 0.95 26.78 5.04
N PHE A 16 0.27 26.48 3.95
CA PHE A 16 0.70 26.79 2.59
C PHE A 16 -0.33 27.71 1.93
N PRO A 17 0.06 28.93 1.49
CA PRO A 17 -0.84 29.84 0.84
C PRO A 17 -1.31 29.31 -0.52
N LEU A 18 -2.59 29.48 -0.82
CA LEU A 18 -3.17 29.22 -2.13
C LEU A 18 -3.60 30.53 -2.78
N VAL A 19 -3.39 30.64 -4.08
CA VAL A 19 -3.84 31.82 -4.84
C VAL A 19 -5.36 31.74 -5.06
N GLY A 20 -6.11 32.65 -4.44
CA GLY A 20 -7.56 32.75 -4.62
C GLY A 20 -8.41 31.76 -3.80
N ALA A 21 -7.81 31.06 -2.84
CA ALA A 21 -8.49 30.16 -1.90
C ALA A 21 -7.88 30.26 -0.50
N ASP A 22 -8.56 29.68 0.49
CA ASP A 22 -8.02 29.60 1.85
C ASP A 22 -6.72 28.78 1.89
N PRO A 23 -5.76 29.14 2.77
CA PRO A 23 -4.50 28.42 2.88
C PRO A 23 -4.73 26.97 3.32
N ILE A 24 -3.89 26.05 2.84
CA ILE A 24 -3.88 24.66 3.31
C ILE A 24 -3.11 24.59 4.62
N ILE A 25 -3.79 24.25 5.71
CA ILE A 25 -3.17 23.98 7.00
C ILE A 25 -2.61 22.55 6.95
N ALA A 26 -1.29 22.43 7.00
CA ALA A 26 -0.62 21.14 6.97
C ALA A 26 -0.31 20.61 8.38
N LEU A 27 -0.03 21.49 9.34
CA LEU A 27 0.16 21.18 10.75
C LEU A 27 -0.53 22.29 11.58
N ASP A 28 -1.27 21.89 12.60
CA ASP A 28 -2.10 22.78 13.38
C ASP A 28 -1.73 22.71 14.87
N HIS A 29 -0.87 23.63 15.31
CA HIS A 29 -0.44 23.86 16.69
C HIS A 29 -0.01 22.59 17.45
N LEU A 30 0.93 21.83 16.87
CA LEU A 30 1.41 20.56 17.44
C LEU A 30 2.36 20.78 18.62
N ASP A 31 2.07 20.09 19.74
CA ASP A 31 2.95 19.92 20.88
C ASP A 31 3.43 18.48 20.95
N PHE A 32 4.75 18.25 20.90
CA PHE A 32 5.28 16.87 20.93
C PHE A 32 6.75 16.82 21.36
N LYS A 33 7.15 15.63 21.84
CA LYS A 33 8.53 15.32 22.22
C LYS A 33 8.91 13.92 21.77
N ILE A 34 10.04 13.79 21.08
CA ILE A 34 10.58 12.51 20.61
C ILE A 34 11.87 12.18 21.37
N ARG A 35 11.92 11.00 21.97
CA ARG A 35 13.02 10.56 22.82
C ARG A 35 14.30 10.27 22.01
N LYS A 36 15.47 10.59 22.60
CA LYS A 36 16.77 10.28 22.01
C LYS A 36 17.10 8.78 22.08
N GLY A 37 17.79 8.25 21.06
CA GLY A 37 18.25 6.86 21.01
C GLY A 37 17.11 5.85 20.91
N CYS A 38 15.99 6.23 20.32
CA CYS A 38 14.81 5.40 20.16
C CYS A 38 14.37 5.37 18.69
N LEU A 39 13.67 4.31 18.36
CA LEU A 39 12.94 4.18 17.09
C LEU A 39 11.50 4.67 17.33
N THR A 40 11.08 5.71 16.60
CA THR A 40 9.78 6.34 16.73
C THR A 40 9.05 6.31 15.40
N ALA A 41 7.79 5.91 15.40
CA ALA A 41 6.94 5.91 14.21
C ALA A 41 6.03 7.15 14.15
N LEU A 42 5.88 7.70 12.96
CA LEU A 42 4.87 8.69 12.60
C LEU A 42 3.91 8.06 11.61
N VAL A 43 2.70 7.76 12.05
CA VAL A 43 1.67 7.11 11.22
C VAL A 43 0.52 8.07 10.92
N GLY A 44 -0.13 7.89 9.79
CA GLY A 44 -1.27 8.73 9.39
C GLY A 44 -1.64 8.50 7.93
N PRO A 45 -2.86 8.89 7.52
CA PRO A 45 -3.28 8.79 6.13
C PRO A 45 -2.48 9.74 5.22
N ASP A 46 -2.70 9.60 3.90
CA ASP A 46 -2.14 10.52 2.92
C ASP A 46 -2.69 11.93 3.16
N GLY A 47 -1.79 12.92 3.08
CA GLY A 47 -2.16 14.30 3.37
C GLY A 47 -2.27 14.66 4.86
N ALA A 48 -1.98 13.72 5.78
CA ALA A 48 -2.03 13.99 7.23
C ALA A 48 -1.01 15.05 7.73
N GLY A 49 0.05 15.33 6.95
CA GLY A 49 1.11 16.27 7.32
C GLY A 49 2.46 15.60 7.67
N LYS A 50 2.58 14.26 7.54
CA LYS A 50 3.80 13.49 7.91
C LYS A 50 5.08 14.04 7.26
N THR A 51 5.09 14.12 5.93
CA THR A 51 6.25 14.64 5.17
C THR A 51 6.55 16.10 5.50
N THR A 52 5.51 16.91 5.76
CA THR A 52 5.68 18.31 6.18
C THR A 52 6.38 18.39 7.51
N LEU A 53 5.95 17.60 8.51
CA LEU A 53 6.58 17.55 9.82
C LEU A 53 8.05 17.09 9.73
N ILE A 54 8.33 16.02 8.98
CA ILE A 54 9.69 15.52 8.77
C ILE A 54 10.58 16.60 8.12
N ARG A 55 10.09 17.33 7.12
CA ARG A 55 10.85 18.40 6.45
C ARG A 55 11.09 19.61 7.33
N LEU A 56 10.17 19.96 8.23
CA LEU A 56 10.39 20.98 9.25
C LEU A 56 11.50 20.55 10.21
N ILE A 57 11.46 19.31 10.71
CA ILE A 57 12.49 18.73 11.58
C ILE A 57 13.85 18.70 10.88
N ALA A 58 13.86 18.41 9.57
CA ALA A 58 15.07 18.42 8.75
C ALA A 58 15.61 19.83 8.44
N GLY A 59 14.93 20.90 8.85
CA GLY A 59 15.28 22.27 8.51
C GLY A 59 15.21 22.56 7.00
N LEU A 60 14.36 21.85 6.26
CA LEU A 60 14.10 22.03 4.82
C LEU A 60 12.88 22.91 4.55
N LEU A 61 12.09 23.17 5.58
CA LEU A 61 10.93 24.07 5.58
C LEU A 61 10.97 24.90 6.86
N ASP A 62 10.45 26.12 6.79
CA ASP A 62 10.21 26.97 7.94
C ASP A 62 8.80 26.78 8.49
N ALA A 63 8.66 26.75 9.80
CA ALA A 63 7.36 26.82 10.46
C ALA A 63 6.71 28.20 10.19
N THR A 64 5.38 28.22 10.07
CA THR A 64 4.64 29.48 9.99
C THR A 64 4.57 30.13 11.35
N ASP A 65 4.34 29.33 12.41
CA ASP A 65 4.34 29.76 13.81
C ASP A 65 4.78 28.61 14.74
N GLY A 66 5.02 28.91 16.02
CA GLY A 66 5.51 27.96 17.01
C GLY A 66 7.04 27.81 17.01
N SER A 67 7.54 26.87 17.80
CA SER A 67 8.96 26.59 17.95
C SER A 67 9.30 25.11 17.74
N LEU A 68 10.50 24.83 17.21
CA LEU A 68 10.99 23.49 16.94
C LEU A 68 12.47 23.40 17.31
N GLU A 69 12.77 22.54 18.28
CA GLU A 69 14.14 22.22 18.68
C GLU A 69 14.51 20.80 18.22
N VAL A 70 15.69 20.66 17.62
CA VAL A 70 16.24 19.38 17.16
C VAL A 70 17.66 19.22 17.70
N LEU A 71 17.91 18.12 18.42
CA LEU A 71 19.19 17.85 19.10
C LEU A 71 19.65 19.02 20.00
N GLY A 72 18.68 19.69 20.65
CA GLY A 72 18.90 20.82 21.54
C GLY A 72 19.22 22.14 20.83
N MET A 73 18.91 22.26 19.53
CA MET A 73 19.12 23.47 18.74
C MET A 73 17.81 23.93 18.12
N ASP A 74 17.52 25.23 18.20
CA ASP A 74 16.41 25.84 17.48
C ASP A 74 16.64 25.74 15.97
N VAL A 75 15.70 25.10 15.27
CA VAL A 75 15.83 24.80 13.82
C VAL A 75 15.86 26.07 12.99
N LYS A 76 15.07 27.07 13.35
CA LYS A 76 14.96 28.34 12.61
C LYS A 76 16.25 29.14 12.69
N ALA A 77 16.88 29.17 13.87
CA ALA A 77 18.12 29.93 14.09
C ALA A 77 19.38 29.17 13.60
N HIS A 78 19.36 27.83 13.62
CA HIS A 78 20.54 26.99 13.44
C HIS A 78 20.32 25.85 12.42
N SER A 79 19.55 26.09 11.34
CA SER A 79 19.16 25.04 10.38
C SER A 79 20.35 24.25 9.82
N GLN A 80 21.45 24.92 9.44
CA GLN A 80 22.65 24.25 8.94
C GLN A 80 23.32 23.35 9.99
N ALA A 81 23.41 23.80 11.25
CA ALA A 81 24.01 23.01 12.32
C ALA A 81 23.14 21.78 12.68
N VAL A 82 21.82 21.90 12.55
CA VAL A 82 20.88 20.77 12.69
C VAL A 82 21.08 19.80 11.53
N GLN A 83 21.09 20.27 10.29
CA GLN A 83 21.33 19.45 9.09
C GLN A 83 22.70 18.76 9.13
N ASP A 84 23.68 19.37 9.78
CA ASP A 84 24.99 18.78 9.96
C ASP A 84 25.02 17.56 10.89
N ARG A 85 24.04 17.35 11.74
CA ARG A 85 23.94 16.26 12.72
C ARG A 85 22.84 15.25 12.39
N LEU A 86 21.97 15.52 11.44
CA LEU A 86 20.93 14.60 11.00
C LEU A 86 21.15 14.11 9.56
N SER A 87 20.43 13.07 9.21
CA SER A 87 20.28 12.63 7.82
C SER A 87 18.82 12.39 7.50
N TYR A 88 18.41 12.75 6.28
CA TYR A 88 17.04 12.61 5.78
C TYR A 88 17.01 11.74 4.54
N MET A 89 16.17 10.72 4.56
CA MET A 89 15.87 9.86 3.44
C MET A 89 14.44 10.14 2.95
N PRO A 90 14.27 10.79 1.79
CA PRO A 90 12.94 11.10 1.26
C PRO A 90 12.27 9.85 0.66
N GLN A 91 10.95 9.90 0.52
CA GLN A 91 10.12 8.84 -0.07
C GLN A 91 10.60 8.42 -1.49
N LYS A 92 11.01 9.38 -2.31
CA LYS A 92 11.63 9.09 -3.61
C LYS A 92 13.13 8.94 -3.44
N PHE A 93 13.70 7.88 -4.06
CA PHE A 93 15.14 7.66 -4.02
C PHE A 93 15.90 8.89 -4.49
N GLY A 94 16.83 9.38 -3.67
CA GLY A 94 17.80 10.40 -4.09
C GLY A 94 18.98 9.81 -4.86
N LEU A 95 18.83 8.63 -5.48
CA LEU A 95 19.90 7.92 -6.18
C LEU A 95 20.01 8.35 -7.64
N TYR A 96 21.24 8.40 -8.13
CA TYR A 96 21.54 8.55 -9.54
C TYR A 96 21.57 7.18 -10.19
N GLU A 97 20.58 6.89 -11.03
CA GLU A 97 20.35 5.54 -11.60
C GLU A 97 21.45 5.09 -12.55
N GLU A 98 22.12 6.02 -13.19
CA GLU A 98 23.24 5.80 -14.11
C GLU A 98 24.54 5.42 -13.37
N LEU A 99 24.68 5.85 -12.12
CA LEU A 99 25.84 5.56 -11.28
C LEU A 99 25.73 4.17 -10.66
N SER A 100 26.87 3.54 -10.45
CA SER A 100 26.97 2.30 -9.69
C SER A 100 26.70 2.50 -8.20
N VAL A 101 26.57 1.41 -7.45
CA VAL A 101 26.44 1.43 -5.99
C VAL A 101 27.58 2.22 -5.35
N SER A 102 28.84 1.92 -5.72
CA SER A 102 30.00 2.60 -5.13
C SER A 102 30.10 4.06 -5.55
N GLU A 103 29.73 4.42 -6.77
CA GLU A 103 29.73 5.81 -7.25
C GLU A 103 28.66 6.64 -6.55
N ASN A 104 27.44 6.11 -6.33
CA ASN A 104 26.44 6.77 -5.51
C ASN A 104 26.96 7.03 -4.09
N MET A 105 27.54 6.03 -3.41
CA MET A 105 28.09 6.21 -2.06
C MET A 105 29.25 7.24 -2.04
N ASN A 106 30.11 7.26 -3.06
CA ASN A 106 31.17 8.25 -3.15
C ASN A 106 30.61 9.66 -3.35
N LEU A 107 29.61 9.83 -4.22
CA LEU A 107 28.95 11.11 -4.43
C LEU A 107 28.38 11.68 -3.13
N TYR A 108 27.66 10.85 -2.36
CA TYR A 108 27.14 11.26 -1.04
C TYR A 108 28.27 11.59 -0.05
N ALA A 109 29.37 10.81 -0.08
CA ALA A 109 30.54 11.11 0.74
C ALA A 109 31.22 12.44 0.35
N ASP A 110 31.27 12.77 -0.95
CA ASP A 110 31.80 14.05 -1.43
C ASP A 110 30.90 15.21 -0.99
N LEU A 111 29.58 15.10 -1.16
CA LEU A 111 28.60 16.10 -0.74
C LEU A 111 28.67 16.41 0.77
N HIS A 112 29.01 15.40 1.56
CA HIS A 112 29.16 15.54 3.01
C HIS A 112 30.60 15.80 3.47
N GLY A 113 31.55 16.01 2.57
CA GLY A 113 32.93 16.32 2.89
C GLY A 113 33.68 15.21 3.64
N ILE A 114 33.30 13.92 3.46
CA ILE A 114 33.92 12.80 4.14
C ILE A 114 35.31 12.51 3.52
N PRO A 115 36.40 12.55 4.33
CA PRO A 115 37.74 12.31 3.82
C PRO A 115 37.93 10.89 3.27
N PHE A 116 38.72 10.73 2.20
CA PHE A 116 38.94 9.43 1.52
C PHE A 116 39.43 8.32 2.46
N HIS A 117 40.32 8.64 3.40
CA HIS A 117 40.87 7.65 4.33
C HIS A 117 39.82 7.06 5.30
N VAL A 118 38.70 7.76 5.51
CA VAL A 118 37.58 7.29 6.35
C VAL A 118 36.60 6.45 5.56
N ARG A 119 36.47 6.70 4.23
CA ARG A 119 35.41 6.10 3.38
C ARG A 119 35.51 4.58 3.31
N THR A 120 36.71 4.03 3.09
CA THR A 120 36.90 2.59 2.88
C THR A 120 36.26 1.78 4.00
N LYS A 121 36.67 2.03 5.25
CA LYS A 121 36.14 1.31 6.41
C LYS A 121 34.63 1.53 6.61
N ARG A 122 34.15 2.77 6.35
CA ARG A 122 32.73 3.11 6.49
C ARG A 122 31.89 2.45 5.41
N PHE A 123 32.34 2.45 4.19
CA PHE A 123 31.65 1.79 3.07
C PHE A 123 31.59 0.27 3.26
N GLU A 124 32.68 -0.37 3.72
CA GLU A 124 32.67 -1.80 4.05
C GLU A 124 31.59 -2.11 5.09
N LYS A 125 31.51 -1.35 6.19
CA LYS A 125 30.45 -1.52 7.22
C LYS A 125 29.04 -1.38 6.60
N LEU A 126 28.78 -0.31 5.84
CA LEU A 126 27.48 -0.01 5.26
C LEU A 126 27.08 -1.03 4.19
N LEU A 127 28.01 -1.41 3.31
CA LEU A 127 27.78 -2.39 2.25
C LEU A 127 27.53 -3.80 2.81
N HIS A 128 28.22 -4.17 3.88
CA HIS A 128 27.98 -5.43 4.57
C HIS A 128 26.61 -5.42 5.26
N MET A 129 26.28 -4.37 6.00
CA MET A 129 25.01 -4.20 6.71
C MET A 129 23.81 -4.25 5.74
N THR A 130 23.94 -3.67 4.54
CA THR A 130 22.87 -3.63 3.53
C THR A 130 22.88 -4.81 2.55
N GLY A 131 23.85 -5.72 2.67
CA GLY A 131 23.99 -6.85 1.75
C GLY A 131 24.41 -6.47 0.33
N LEU A 132 24.94 -5.25 0.13
CA LEU A 132 25.29 -4.73 -1.21
C LEU A 132 26.76 -4.94 -1.59
N ALA A 133 27.57 -5.58 -0.76
CA ALA A 133 29.01 -5.76 -0.98
C ALA A 133 29.35 -6.45 -2.32
N LYS A 134 28.50 -7.38 -2.78
CA LYS A 134 28.68 -8.11 -4.06
C LYS A 134 28.25 -7.29 -5.30
N PHE A 135 27.58 -6.15 -5.10
CA PHE A 135 26.94 -5.35 -6.17
C PHE A 135 27.56 -3.98 -6.38
N THR A 136 28.71 -3.70 -5.80
CA THR A 136 29.36 -2.37 -5.80
C THR A 136 29.52 -1.72 -7.17
N LYS A 137 29.79 -2.53 -8.21
CA LYS A 137 29.95 -2.08 -9.60
C LYS A 137 28.63 -2.03 -10.41
N ARG A 138 27.52 -2.50 -9.83
CA ARG A 138 26.22 -2.53 -10.52
C ARG A 138 25.58 -1.16 -10.50
N GLN A 139 25.06 -0.71 -11.64
CA GLN A 139 24.31 0.55 -11.74
C GLN A 139 23.06 0.52 -10.86
N ALA A 140 22.76 1.63 -10.18
CA ALA A 140 21.58 1.74 -9.30
C ALA A 140 20.27 1.50 -10.05
N GLY A 141 20.16 1.94 -11.30
CA GLY A 141 19.00 1.68 -12.15
C GLY A 141 18.71 0.20 -12.40
N LYS A 142 19.73 -0.69 -12.28
CA LYS A 142 19.62 -2.14 -12.46
C LYS A 142 19.40 -2.92 -11.15
N LEU A 143 19.25 -2.23 -10.02
CA LEU A 143 18.92 -2.82 -8.72
C LEU A 143 17.41 -3.05 -8.60
N SER A 144 17.01 -4.04 -7.79
CA SER A 144 15.60 -4.20 -7.39
C SER A 144 15.16 -3.03 -6.50
N GLY A 145 13.85 -2.83 -6.31
CA GLY A 145 13.31 -1.79 -5.44
C GLY A 145 13.89 -1.85 -4.02
N GLY A 146 13.89 -3.03 -3.40
CA GLY A 146 14.48 -3.23 -2.07
C GLY A 146 15.99 -2.98 -2.02
N MET A 147 16.74 -3.34 -3.08
CA MET A 147 18.17 -3.01 -3.15
C MET A 147 18.42 -1.50 -3.33
N LYS A 148 17.57 -0.79 -4.10
CA LYS A 148 17.63 0.67 -4.21
C LYS A 148 17.38 1.32 -2.86
N GLN A 149 16.42 0.82 -2.09
CA GLN A 149 16.10 1.30 -0.75
C GLN A 149 17.28 1.13 0.21
N LYS A 150 17.89 -0.06 0.22
CA LYS A 150 19.09 -0.34 1.01
C LYS A 150 20.28 0.54 0.59
N LEU A 151 20.44 0.80 -0.70
CA LEU A 151 21.48 1.73 -1.19
C LEU A 151 21.18 3.17 -0.75
N SER A 152 19.93 3.62 -0.83
CA SER A 152 19.52 4.94 -0.36
C SER A 152 19.81 5.10 1.13
N LEU A 153 19.44 4.09 1.94
CA LEU A 153 19.78 4.07 3.37
C LEU A 153 21.30 4.10 3.60
N ALA A 154 22.08 3.29 2.86
CA ALA A 154 23.55 3.31 2.96
C ALA A 154 24.13 4.70 2.64
N CYS A 155 23.65 5.34 1.59
CA CYS A 155 24.07 6.71 1.21
C CYS A 155 23.69 7.72 2.31
N THR A 156 22.51 7.62 2.88
CA THR A 156 22.03 8.48 3.96
C THR A 156 22.86 8.33 5.24
N LEU A 157 23.38 7.13 5.53
CA LEU A 157 24.20 6.80 6.69
C LEU A 157 25.71 7.09 6.50
N VAL A 158 26.16 7.49 5.32
CA VAL A 158 27.59 7.79 5.04
C VAL A 158 28.14 8.80 6.04
N ARG A 159 27.34 9.75 6.51
CA ARG A 159 27.74 10.78 7.48
C ARG A 159 27.79 10.32 8.93
N SER A 160 27.15 9.21 9.31
CA SER A 160 26.92 8.75 10.70
C SER A 160 26.14 9.77 11.54
N PRO A 161 24.84 9.99 11.24
CA PRO A 161 24.02 11.00 11.90
C PRO A 161 23.71 10.61 13.36
N GLU A 162 23.36 11.61 14.21
CA GLU A 162 22.75 11.40 15.52
C GLU A 162 21.24 11.19 15.44
N LEU A 163 20.60 11.75 14.40
CA LEU A 163 19.18 11.62 14.10
C LEU A 163 18.98 11.21 12.63
N LEU A 164 18.24 10.14 12.42
CA LEU A 164 17.86 9.64 11.10
C LEU A 164 16.37 9.85 10.88
N LEU A 165 16.03 10.58 9.82
CA LEU A 165 14.65 10.85 9.40
C LEU A 165 14.36 10.04 8.13
N LEU A 166 13.32 9.21 8.16
CA LEU A 166 12.94 8.33 7.07
C LEU A 166 11.48 8.60 6.68
N ASP A 167 11.27 8.99 5.43
CA ASP A 167 9.93 9.28 4.91
C ASP A 167 9.44 8.12 4.04
N GLU A 168 8.59 7.27 4.60
CA GLU A 168 8.01 6.07 3.98
C GLU A 168 9.07 5.15 3.31
N PRO A 169 10.10 4.69 4.05
CA PRO A 169 11.25 3.99 3.47
C PRO A 169 10.93 2.61 2.90
N THR A 170 9.77 2.05 3.17
CA THR A 170 9.38 0.68 2.80
C THR A 170 8.30 0.60 1.73
N VAL A 171 7.79 1.74 1.24
CA VAL A 171 6.78 1.78 0.19
C VAL A 171 7.29 1.16 -1.11
N GLY A 172 6.54 0.19 -1.66
CA GLY A 172 6.91 -0.53 -2.89
C GLY A 172 8.05 -1.55 -2.72
N VAL A 173 8.37 -1.91 -1.47
CA VAL A 173 9.37 -2.92 -1.12
C VAL A 173 8.68 -4.25 -0.80
N ASP A 174 9.22 -5.35 -1.33
CA ASP A 174 8.71 -6.70 -1.03
C ASP A 174 8.95 -7.09 0.44
N PRO A 175 8.17 -8.06 1.01
CA PRO A 175 8.23 -8.43 2.42
C PRO A 175 9.62 -8.83 2.93
N PHE A 176 10.43 -9.52 2.11
CA PHE A 176 11.80 -9.89 2.50
C PHE A 176 12.69 -8.67 2.68
N SER A 177 12.73 -7.79 1.66
CA SER A 177 13.53 -6.58 1.69
C SER A 177 13.06 -5.60 2.78
N ARG A 178 11.76 -5.57 3.07
CA ARG A 178 11.15 -4.79 4.15
C ARG A 178 11.65 -5.27 5.51
N ARG A 179 11.60 -6.57 5.78
CA ARG A 179 12.10 -7.17 7.02
C ARG A 179 13.57 -6.88 7.25
N GLU A 180 14.42 -7.07 6.24
CA GLU A 180 15.85 -6.78 6.32
C GLU A 180 16.14 -5.30 6.61
N LEU A 181 15.36 -4.37 6.02
CA LEU A 181 15.50 -2.93 6.29
C LEU A 181 15.22 -2.62 7.77
N TRP A 182 14.16 -3.19 8.32
CA TRP A 182 13.81 -3.00 9.74
C TRP A 182 14.86 -3.58 10.68
N GLU A 183 15.42 -4.76 10.40
CA GLU A 183 16.52 -5.35 11.15
C GLU A 183 17.75 -4.41 11.17
N ILE A 184 18.02 -3.71 10.06
CA ILE A 184 19.07 -2.69 10.00
C ILE A 184 18.75 -1.51 10.91
N LEU A 185 17.52 -0.96 10.86
CA LEU A 185 17.11 0.19 11.67
C LEU A 185 17.18 -0.12 13.16
N GLU A 186 16.68 -1.27 13.59
CA GLU A 186 16.76 -1.74 14.97
C GLU A 186 18.23 -1.89 15.44
N SER A 187 19.09 -2.42 14.56
CA SER A 187 20.53 -2.54 14.85
C SER A 187 21.19 -1.17 15.04
N LEU A 188 20.88 -0.17 14.19
CA LEU A 188 21.41 1.20 14.31
C LEU A 188 21.03 1.85 15.63
N VAL A 189 19.78 1.71 16.07
CA VAL A 189 19.34 2.23 17.37
C VAL A 189 20.05 1.52 18.51
N ARG A 190 20.11 0.19 18.47
CA ARG A 190 20.68 -0.63 19.55
C ARG A 190 22.19 -0.51 19.69
N THR A 191 22.94 -0.51 18.57
CA THR A 191 24.42 -0.57 18.58
C THR A 191 25.06 0.80 18.46
N ASP A 192 24.52 1.66 17.61
CA ASP A 192 25.11 2.97 17.30
C ASP A 192 24.42 4.12 18.08
N GLY A 193 23.31 3.83 18.81
CA GLY A 193 22.57 4.80 19.62
C GLY A 193 21.89 5.92 18.82
N ILE A 194 21.67 5.71 17.52
CA ILE A 194 21.05 6.68 16.63
C ILE A 194 19.57 6.83 16.99
N SER A 195 19.07 8.07 17.02
CA SER A 195 17.63 8.33 17.11
C SER A 195 17.02 8.19 15.71
N VAL A 196 15.90 7.48 15.58
CA VAL A 196 15.25 7.26 14.28
C VAL A 196 13.79 7.71 14.36
N LEU A 197 13.39 8.60 13.47
CA LEU A 197 11.98 8.93 13.20
C LEU A 197 11.63 8.42 11.81
N VAL A 198 10.65 7.51 11.74
CA VAL A 198 10.19 6.92 10.49
C VAL A 198 8.71 7.24 10.27
N SER A 199 8.36 7.82 9.13
CA SER A 199 6.97 7.80 8.69
C SER A 199 6.69 6.47 7.98
N THR A 200 5.54 5.87 8.27
CA THR A 200 5.11 4.65 7.60
C THR A 200 3.59 4.58 7.46
N ALA A 201 3.13 3.96 6.36
CA ALA A 201 1.74 3.58 6.16
C ALA A 201 1.46 2.15 6.66
N TYR A 202 2.50 1.41 7.07
CA TYR A 202 2.41 0.05 7.58
C TYR A 202 2.37 0.05 9.10
N LEU A 203 1.26 -0.36 9.67
CA LEU A 203 1.05 -0.30 11.12
C LEU A 203 1.76 -1.42 11.87
N ASP A 204 1.98 -2.57 11.24
CA ASP A 204 2.85 -3.65 11.72
C ASP A 204 4.31 -3.19 11.92
N GLU A 205 4.77 -2.28 11.07
CA GLU A 205 6.07 -1.64 11.24
C GLU A 205 6.12 -0.69 12.45
N ALA A 206 5.04 0.07 12.66
CA ALA A 206 4.93 0.99 13.79
C ALA A 206 4.88 0.23 15.14
N GLU A 207 4.34 -0.99 15.18
CA GLU A 207 4.36 -1.85 16.37
C GLU A 207 5.77 -2.23 16.83
N ARG A 208 6.77 -2.17 15.94
CA ARG A 208 8.19 -2.41 16.26
C ARG A 208 8.87 -1.20 16.90
N CYS A 209 8.22 -0.05 16.90
CA CYS A 209 8.75 1.20 17.42
C CYS A 209 8.49 1.34 18.91
N LYS A 210 9.32 2.15 19.59
CA LYS A 210 9.13 2.43 21.00
C LYS A 210 7.97 3.39 21.26
N ASP A 211 7.82 4.39 20.40
CA ASP A 211 6.76 5.39 20.45
C ASP A 211 6.11 5.51 19.07
N VAL A 212 4.81 5.76 19.07
CA VAL A 212 4.02 5.98 17.87
C VAL A 212 3.24 7.29 18.02
N PHE A 213 3.29 8.11 16.98
CA PHE A 213 2.51 9.34 16.82
C PHE A 213 1.50 9.14 15.69
N VAL A 214 0.22 9.21 16.00
CA VAL A 214 -0.88 9.08 15.03
C VAL A 214 -1.31 10.46 14.59
N LEU A 215 -0.95 10.85 13.36
CA LEU A 215 -1.22 12.17 12.79
C LEU A 215 -2.39 12.09 11.78
N ASN A 216 -3.35 13.03 11.87
CA ASN A 216 -4.40 13.20 10.88
C ASN A 216 -4.75 14.68 10.72
N LYS A 217 -4.87 15.16 9.47
CA LYS A 217 -5.23 16.55 9.15
C LYS A 217 -4.47 17.60 9.96
N GLY A 218 -3.18 17.38 10.16
CA GLY A 218 -2.32 18.29 10.91
C GLY A 218 -2.40 18.18 12.44
N HIS A 219 -3.19 17.27 13.03
CA HIS A 219 -3.30 17.06 14.47
C HIS A 219 -2.85 15.68 14.90
N PHE A 220 -2.29 15.53 16.11
CA PHE A 220 -2.10 14.23 16.71
C PHE A 220 -3.41 13.70 17.29
N LEU A 221 -3.90 12.56 16.79
CA LEU A 221 -5.06 11.87 17.34
C LEU A 221 -4.71 11.09 18.61
N ALA A 222 -3.52 10.50 18.64
CA ALA A 222 -2.99 9.78 19.79
C ALA A 222 -1.46 9.72 19.71
N THR A 223 -0.81 9.59 20.88
CA THR A 223 0.63 9.39 21.02
C THR A 223 0.88 8.44 22.18
N GLY A 224 1.86 7.56 22.06
CA GLY A 224 2.21 6.62 23.11
C GLY A 224 3.00 5.42 22.62
N THR A 225 3.23 4.45 23.48
CA THR A 225 3.78 3.15 23.07
C THR A 225 2.74 2.35 22.28
N PRO A 226 3.14 1.42 21.40
CA PRO A 226 2.19 0.54 20.71
C PRO A 226 1.20 -0.14 21.66
N HIS A 227 1.68 -0.59 22.82
CA HIS A 227 0.84 -1.24 23.84
C HIS A 227 -0.23 -0.30 24.44
N GLU A 228 0.14 0.94 24.78
CA GLU A 228 -0.83 1.94 25.28
C GLU A 228 -1.90 2.26 24.23
N LEU A 229 -1.48 2.36 22.98
CA LEU A 229 -2.40 2.64 21.87
C LEU A 229 -3.36 1.46 21.62
N THR A 230 -2.86 0.22 21.63
CA THR A 230 -3.72 -0.97 21.40
C THR A 230 -4.76 -1.16 22.49
N GLN A 231 -4.46 -0.79 23.74
CA GLN A 231 -5.43 -0.81 24.84
C GLN A 231 -6.70 0.04 24.57
N MET A 232 -6.59 1.10 23.75
CA MET A 232 -7.72 1.99 23.44
C MET A 232 -8.85 1.28 22.67
N SER A 233 -8.54 0.18 21.97
CA SER A 233 -9.51 -0.57 21.14
C SER A 233 -9.78 -1.99 21.64
N GLU A 234 -9.18 -2.44 22.74
CA GLU A 234 -9.15 -3.85 23.18
C GLU A 234 -10.55 -4.46 23.37
N GLU A 235 -11.48 -3.73 24.00
CA GLU A 235 -12.83 -4.21 24.23
C GLU A 235 -13.74 -4.21 22.99
N ARG A 236 -13.27 -3.64 21.88
CA ARG A 236 -14.07 -3.41 20.67
C ARG A 236 -13.68 -4.31 19.50
N CYS A 237 -12.65 -5.12 19.67
CA CYS A 237 -12.11 -5.99 18.61
C CYS A 237 -12.73 -7.38 18.66
N PHE A 238 -13.31 -7.79 17.54
CA PHE A 238 -13.96 -9.09 17.38
C PHE A 238 -13.54 -9.76 16.08
N GLN A 239 -13.75 -11.07 16.01
CA GLN A 239 -13.65 -11.83 14.78
C GLN A 239 -14.83 -12.75 14.60
N VAL A 240 -15.15 -13.09 13.36
CA VAL A 240 -16.10 -14.14 13.00
C VAL A 240 -15.43 -15.12 12.04
N LYS A 241 -15.55 -16.42 12.33
CA LYS A 241 -15.14 -17.48 11.41
C LYS A 241 -16.16 -17.61 10.29
N ILE A 242 -15.68 -17.80 9.08
CA ILE A 242 -16.53 -17.79 7.90
C ILE A 242 -16.93 -19.22 7.51
N PRO A 243 -18.23 -19.53 7.39
CA PRO A 243 -18.69 -20.81 6.86
C PRO A 243 -18.17 -21.04 5.43
N LYS A 244 -17.84 -22.29 5.08
CA LYS A 244 -17.31 -22.66 3.75
C LYS A 244 -18.23 -22.29 2.57
N SER A 245 -19.52 -22.08 2.83
CA SER A 245 -20.52 -21.65 1.84
C SER A 245 -20.42 -20.17 1.48
N LEU A 246 -19.73 -19.36 2.29
CA LEU A 246 -19.62 -17.91 2.11
C LEU A 246 -18.18 -17.50 1.73
N SER A 247 -18.08 -16.40 1.02
CA SER A 247 -16.78 -15.78 0.71
C SER A 247 -16.41 -14.80 1.80
N MET A 248 -15.18 -14.88 2.31
CA MET A 248 -14.62 -14.02 3.35
C MET A 248 -14.74 -12.54 2.99
N ARG A 249 -14.35 -12.14 1.78
CA ARG A 249 -14.46 -10.75 1.30
C ARG A 249 -15.91 -10.26 1.23
N ASN A 250 -16.90 -11.16 1.00
CA ASN A 250 -18.30 -10.77 0.96
C ASN A 250 -18.84 -10.49 2.36
N VAL A 251 -18.44 -11.31 3.36
CA VAL A 251 -18.78 -11.07 4.77
C VAL A 251 -18.11 -9.80 5.26
N GLN A 252 -16.83 -9.58 4.91
CA GLN A 252 -16.13 -8.33 5.21
C GLN A 252 -16.85 -7.11 4.62
N ALA A 253 -17.29 -7.20 3.37
CA ALA A 253 -18.03 -6.11 2.72
C ALA A 253 -19.38 -5.85 3.41
N ALA A 254 -20.11 -6.91 3.81
CA ALA A 254 -21.38 -6.78 4.54
C ALA A 254 -21.18 -6.14 5.92
N LEU A 255 -20.11 -6.50 6.64
CA LEU A 255 -19.74 -5.86 7.92
C LEU A 255 -19.40 -4.38 7.73
N MET A 256 -18.63 -4.04 6.70
CA MET A 256 -18.28 -2.64 6.38
C MET A 256 -19.50 -1.80 5.99
N ASP A 257 -20.54 -2.40 5.41
CA ASP A 257 -21.79 -1.72 5.07
C ASP A 257 -22.67 -1.48 6.33
N ASP A 258 -22.47 -2.24 7.41
CA ASP A 258 -23.15 -2.06 8.70
C ASP A 258 -22.46 -0.99 9.57
N ARG A 259 -22.51 0.24 9.13
CA ARG A 259 -21.77 1.37 9.72
C ARG A 259 -22.22 1.77 11.12
N LYS A 260 -23.43 1.39 11.52
CA LYS A 260 -23.92 1.64 12.88
C LYS A 260 -23.19 0.76 13.89
N CYS A 261 -22.95 -0.50 13.52
CA CYS A 261 -22.35 -1.49 14.40
C CYS A 261 -20.84 -1.61 14.24
N VAL A 262 -20.33 -1.46 12.99
CA VAL A 262 -18.94 -1.75 12.63
C VAL A 262 -18.19 -0.49 12.24
N ALA A 263 -17.08 -0.26 12.92
CA ALA A 263 -16.15 0.81 12.57
C ALA A 263 -15.27 0.42 11.39
N TYR A 264 -14.80 -0.82 11.37
CA TYR A 264 -13.80 -1.33 10.43
C TYR A 264 -13.84 -2.85 10.38
N ALA A 265 -13.55 -3.47 9.24
CA ALA A 265 -13.46 -4.92 9.08
C ALA A 265 -12.41 -5.32 8.04
N VAL A 266 -11.66 -6.40 8.31
CA VAL A 266 -10.65 -6.98 7.42
C VAL A 266 -10.75 -8.49 7.38
N PRO A 267 -10.51 -9.15 6.23
CA PRO A 267 -10.34 -10.59 6.17
C PRO A 267 -8.96 -10.95 6.69
N GLU A 268 -8.89 -12.00 7.49
CA GLU A 268 -7.63 -12.48 8.05
C GLU A 268 -7.74 -13.97 8.46
N ALA A 269 -6.80 -14.78 8.01
CA ALA A 269 -6.60 -16.16 8.43
C ALA A 269 -7.90 -17.00 8.51
N GLY A 270 -8.74 -16.96 7.46
CA GLY A 270 -9.99 -17.71 7.39
C GLY A 270 -11.15 -17.13 8.22
N ALA A 271 -10.95 -15.95 8.81
CA ALA A 271 -11.96 -15.22 9.57
C ALA A 271 -12.08 -13.78 9.06
N VAL A 272 -13.09 -13.05 9.49
CA VAL A 272 -13.15 -11.61 9.34
C VAL A 272 -13.00 -10.97 10.71
N ARG A 273 -11.94 -10.21 10.87
CA ARG A 273 -11.68 -9.36 12.03
C ARG A 273 -12.39 -8.03 11.86
N TYR A 274 -12.99 -7.49 12.92
CA TYR A 274 -13.67 -6.19 12.85
C TYR A 274 -13.70 -5.47 14.20
N ILE A 275 -13.92 -4.16 14.13
CA ILE A 275 -14.02 -3.28 15.29
C ILE A 275 -15.45 -2.76 15.37
N LYS A 276 -16.06 -2.89 16.53
CA LYS A 276 -17.37 -2.29 16.81
C LYS A 276 -17.27 -0.78 17.01
N THR A 277 -18.37 -0.09 16.73
CA THR A 277 -18.52 1.33 17.08
C THR A 277 -18.59 1.49 18.61
N LYS A 278 -18.54 2.74 19.11
CA LYS A 278 -18.64 3.04 20.56
C LYS A 278 -19.94 2.50 21.19
N GLU A 279 -20.99 2.41 20.40
CA GLU A 279 -22.30 1.95 20.87
C GLU A 279 -22.34 0.45 21.17
N MET A 280 -21.32 -0.32 20.71
CA MET A 280 -21.18 -1.78 20.95
C MET A 280 -22.44 -2.58 20.62
N LEU A 281 -23.18 -2.17 19.60
CA LEU A 281 -24.42 -2.82 19.18
C LEU A 281 -24.18 -4.28 18.76
N SER A 282 -25.14 -5.14 19.02
CA SER A 282 -25.15 -6.50 18.49
C SER A 282 -25.37 -6.49 16.98
N ILE A 283 -24.83 -7.50 16.29
CA ILE A 283 -24.98 -7.69 14.84
C ILE A 283 -25.84 -8.95 14.60
N PRO A 284 -27.20 -8.85 14.67
CA PRO A 284 -28.09 -10.03 14.70
C PRO A 284 -27.95 -10.92 13.47
N TRP A 285 -27.71 -10.34 12.29
CA TRP A 285 -27.60 -11.10 11.05
C TRP A 285 -26.40 -12.06 11.01
N LEU A 286 -25.37 -11.89 11.83
CA LEU A 286 -24.26 -12.86 11.91
C LEU A 286 -24.76 -14.24 12.31
N SER A 287 -25.62 -14.30 13.34
CA SER A 287 -26.19 -15.56 13.81
C SER A 287 -27.12 -16.22 12.78
N GLU A 288 -27.84 -15.43 11.96
CA GLU A 288 -28.68 -15.93 10.88
C GLU A 288 -27.89 -16.72 9.82
N TYR A 289 -26.61 -16.37 9.63
CA TYR A 289 -25.69 -17.05 8.69
C TYR A 289 -24.75 -18.04 9.40
N GLY A 290 -25.01 -18.39 10.66
CA GLY A 290 -24.23 -19.36 11.42
C GLY A 290 -22.84 -18.86 11.84
N MET A 291 -22.68 -17.55 12.00
CA MET A 291 -21.44 -16.92 12.44
C MET A 291 -21.56 -16.44 13.88
N GLU A 292 -20.53 -16.71 14.68
CA GLU A 292 -20.46 -16.30 16.09
C GLU A 292 -19.33 -15.30 16.29
N GLU A 293 -19.62 -14.23 17.05
CA GLU A 293 -18.64 -13.22 17.42
C GLU A 293 -17.68 -13.77 18.48
N GLN A 294 -16.39 -13.64 18.27
CA GLN A 294 -15.35 -13.98 19.23
C GLN A 294 -14.49 -12.73 19.51
N PRO A 295 -14.29 -12.32 20.78
CA PRO A 295 -13.38 -11.23 21.11
C PRO A 295 -11.94 -11.64 20.76
N VAL A 296 -11.16 -10.68 20.27
CA VAL A 296 -9.74 -10.87 19.92
C VAL A 296 -8.89 -9.73 20.43
N GLN A 297 -7.61 -10.01 20.68
CA GLN A 297 -6.66 -9.00 21.09
C GLN A 297 -6.55 -7.91 20.03
N SER A 298 -6.54 -6.64 20.44
CA SER A 298 -6.42 -5.51 19.53
C SER A 298 -4.99 -5.37 18.98
N ARG A 299 -4.89 -4.77 17.80
CA ARG A 299 -3.64 -4.38 17.13
C ARG A 299 -3.60 -2.86 16.93
N LEU A 300 -2.43 -2.35 16.61
CA LEU A 300 -2.30 -0.92 16.33
C LEU A 300 -3.15 -0.47 15.14
N GLU A 301 -3.33 -1.33 14.13
CA GLU A 301 -4.23 -1.05 12.99
C GLU A 301 -5.68 -0.85 13.44
N ASP A 302 -6.15 -1.66 14.38
CA ASP A 302 -7.52 -1.54 14.93
C ASP A 302 -7.71 -0.16 15.58
N THR A 303 -6.77 0.23 16.45
CA THR A 303 -6.80 1.53 17.11
C THR A 303 -6.72 2.68 16.12
N PHE A 304 -5.81 2.59 15.14
CA PHE A 304 -5.65 3.60 14.10
C PHE A 304 -6.93 3.82 13.31
N MET A 305 -7.56 2.74 12.85
CA MET A 305 -8.81 2.82 12.08
C MET A 305 -9.98 3.35 12.92
N MET A 306 -10.03 2.97 14.20
CA MET A 306 -10.99 3.49 15.16
C MET A 306 -10.85 5.01 15.31
N LEU A 307 -9.63 5.49 15.58
CA LEU A 307 -9.34 6.92 15.77
C LEU A 307 -9.69 7.75 14.53
N LEU A 308 -9.33 7.27 13.33
CA LEU A 308 -9.67 7.95 12.08
C LEU A 308 -11.18 8.06 11.87
N LYS A 309 -11.95 7.02 12.21
CA LYS A 309 -13.42 7.06 12.10
C LYS A 309 -14.02 8.04 13.10
N GLU A 310 -13.54 8.03 14.33
CA GLU A 310 -14.03 8.93 15.39
C GLU A 310 -13.73 10.38 15.08
N ASP A 311 -12.52 10.70 14.61
CA ASP A 311 -12.16 12.05 14.15
C ASP A 311 -13.05 12.52 12.99
N LYS A 312 -13.35 11.63 12.05
CA LYS A 312 -14.25 11.92 10.94
C LYS A 312 -15.68 12.21 11.41
N ILE A 313 -16.17 11.55 12.44
CA ILE A 313 -17.48 11.80 13.03
C ILE A 313 -17.48 13.15 13.77
N ALA A 314 -16.43 13.44 14.54
CA ALA A 314 -16.30 14.69 15.29
C ALA A 314 -16.21 15.92 14.38
N SER A 315 -15.50 15.81 13.25
CA SER A 315 -15.37 16.89 12.27
C SER A 315 -16.62 17.13 11.40
N LYS A 316 -17.64 16.27 11.46
CA LYS A 316 -18.92 16.41 10.72
C LYS A 316 -19.86 17.50 11.21
N GLN A 317 -19.52 18.25 12.24
CA GLN A 317 -20.35 19.36 12.70
C GLN A 317 -20.31 20.62 11.82
N GLY A 318 -19.67 20.60 10.62
CA GLY A 318 -19.57 21.78 9.79
C GLY A 318 -19.31 21.64 8.27
N ALA A 319 -18.98 20.48 7.73
CA ALA A 319 -18.79 20.31 6.28
C ALA A 319 -18.97 18.86 5.84
N GLU A 320 -19.58 18.62 4.68
CA GLU A 320 -19.68 17.28 4.09
C GLU A 320 -18.28 16.74 3.75
N PRO A 321 -17.88 15.55 4.24
CA PRO A 321 -16.56 15.02 3.94
C PRO A 321 -16.53 14.38 2.55
N LEU A 322 -15.55 14.78 1.74
CA LEU A 322 -15.24 14.25 0.40
C LEU A 322 -15.03 12.72 0.32
N ASP A 323 -14.90 12.02 1.45
CA ASP A 323 -14.61 10.58 1.52
C ASP A 323 -15.74 9.68 2.06
N SER A 324 -16.93 10.25 2.30
CA SER A 324 -18.04 9.40 2.72
C SER A 324 -18.58 8.63 1.53
N ILE A 325 -18.55 7.29 1.62
CA ILE A 325 -19.54 6.44 0.98
C ILE A 325 -20.85 6.68 1.76
N ASP A 326 -21.30 7.91 1.86
CA ASP A 326 -22.65 8.24 2.27
C ASP A 326 -23.55 8.03 1.04
N MET A 327 -23.78 6.78 0.72
CA MET A 327 -25.12 6.46 0.34
C MET A 327 -25.91 6.58 1.65
N ASP A 328 -26.82 7.53 1.75
CA ASP A 328 -28.04 7.37 2.51
C ASP A 328 -28.80 6.17 1.90
N LEU A 329 -28.17 5.00 2.02
CA LEU A 329 -28.82 3.75 1.66
C LEU A 329 -29.85 3.52 2.77
N ASN A 330 -31.10 3.71 2.41
CA ASN A 330 -32.23 3.25 3.21
C ASN A 330 -31.91 1.84 3.74
N GLU A 331 -32.17 1.54 5.01
CA GLU A 331 -31.86 0.23 5.62
C GLU A 331 -32.29 -0.95 4.74
N SER A 332 -33.39 -0.78 3.98
CA SER A 332 -33.86 -1.77 2.99
C SER A 332 -32.88 -2.03 1.83
N VAL A 333 -32.10 -1.04 1.43
CA VAL A 333 -31.09 -1.18 0.35
C VAL A 333 -29.84 -1.88 0.88
N ILE A 334 -29.41 -1.53 2.10
CA ILE A 334 -28.29 -2.20 2.79
C ILE A 334 -28.63 -3.68 3.00
N GLU A 335 -29.83 -3.99 3.45
CA GLU A 335 -30.29 -5.36 3.66
C GLU A 335 -30.34 -6.15 2.33
N LYS A 336 -30.82 -5.54 1.27
CA LYS A 336 -30.85 -6.16 -0.06
C LYS A 336 -29.45 -6.47 -0.59
N GLU A 337 -28.51 -5.53 -0.43
CA GLU A 337 -27.12 -5.73 -0.86
C GLU A 337 -26.43 -6.77 0.03
N ARG A 338 -26.66 -6.76 1.33
CA ARG A 338 -26.18 -7.79 2.25
C ARG A 338 -26.66 -9.19 1.84
N LYS A 339 -27.95 -9.37 1.58
CA LYS A 339 -28.51 -10.64 1.10
C LYS A 339 -27.86 -11.08 -0.23
N ARG A 340 -27.56 -10.13 -1.11
CA ARG A 340 -26.84 -10.40 -2.35
C ARG A 340 -25.39 -10.81 -2.11
N LEU A 341 -24.68 -10.13 -1.21
CA LEU A 341 -23.28 -10.44 -0.85
C LEU A 341 -23.18 -11.82 -0.17
N LEU A 342 -24.11 -12.12 0.74
CA LEU A 342 -24.13 -13.35 1.54
C LEU A 342 -24.93 -14.48 0.89
N SER A 343 -25.41 -14.33 -0.35
CA SER A 343 -25.96 -15.47 -1.08
C SER A 343 -24.86 -16.54 -1.23
N PRO A 344 -25.17 -17.82 -0.93
CA PRO A 344 -24.22 -18.92 -1.08
C PRO A 344 -23.59 -18.87 -2.48
N ASN A 345 -22.31 -19.15 -2.55
CA ASN A 345 -21.68 -19.36 -3.85
C ASN A 345 -22.28 -20.66 -4.42
N GLU A 346 -23.25 -20.53 -5.31
CA GLU A 346 -23.68 -21.69 -6.09
C GLU A 346 -22.45 -22.25 -6.78
N MET A 347 -22.20 -23.55 -6.61
CA MET A 347 -21.16 -24.29 -7.33
C MET A 347 -21.59 -24.48 -8.79
N VAL A 348 -21.86 -23.37 -9.47
CA VAL A 348 -22.02 -23.37 -10.93
C VAL A 348 -20.62 -23.37 -11.51
N GLU A 349 -20.29 -24.32 -12.38
CA GLU A 349 -19.06 -24.28 -13.17
C GLU A 349 -18.95 -22.94 -13.89
N ARG A 350 -18.09 -22.07 -13.37
CA ARG A 350 -17.87 -20.76 -14.00
C ARG A 350 -16.99 -20.94 -15.23
N PRO A 351 -17.32 -20.30 -16.36
CA PRO A 351 -16.50 -20.40 -17.56
C PRO A 351 -15.07 -19.85 -17.28
N VAL A 352 -14.08 -20.50 -17.89
CA VAL A 352 -12.69 -20.04 -17.83
C VAL A 352 -12.54 -18.80 -18.70
N GLU A 353 -12.16 -17.68 -18.09
CA GLU A 353 -11.92 -16.41 -18.79
C GLU A 353 -10.45 -16.23 -19.18
N ILE A 354 -9.51 -16.79 -18.41
CA ILE A 354 -8.09 -16.77 -18.75
C ILE A 354 -7.54 -18.20 -18.66
N SER A 355 -6.85 -18.62 -19.72
CA SER A 355 -6.16 -19.90 -19.79
C SER A 355 -4.72 -19.69 -20.23
N VAL A 356 -3.79 -20.17 -19.41
CA VAL A 356 -2.35 -20.11 -19.62
C VAL A 356 -1.78 -21.51 -19.55
N SER A 357 -1.04 -21.93 -20.59
CA SER A 357 -0.40 -23.25 -20.66
C SER A 357 1.04 -23.12 -21.10
N HIS A 358 1.95 -23.63 -20.24
CA HIS A 358 3.39 -23.67 -20.50
C HIS A 358 4.01 -22.34 -20.93
N LEU A 359 3.54 -21.23 -20.33
CA LEU A 359 3.95 -19.87 -20.68
C LEU A 359 5.42 -19.63 -20.36
N VAL A 360 6.18 -19.17 -21.35
CA VAL A 360 7.60 -18.84 -21.22
C VAL A 360 7.89 -17.46 -21.78
N ARG A 361 8.73 -16.69 -21.06
CA ARG A 361 9.31 -15.45 -21.55
C ARG A 361 10.81 -15.39 -21.27
N THR A 362 11.60 -15.24 -22.34
CA THR A 362 13.05 -15.03 -22.28
C THR A 362 13.44 -13.66 -22.81
N PHE A 363 14.52 -13.09 -22.28
CA PHE A 363 15.19 -11.87 -22.74
C PHE A 363 16.69 -12.19 -22.93
N GLY A 364 17.09 -12.53 -24.15
CA GLY A 364 18.39 -13.13 -24.39
C GLY A 364 18.52 -14.43 -23.59
N ASP A 365 19.57 -14.55 -22.80
CA ASP A 365 19.84 -15.73 -21.96
C ASP A 365 19.05 -15.73 -20.63
N PHE A 366 18.35 -14.64 -20.31
CA PHE A 366 17.58 -14.53 -19.06
C PHE A 366 16.14 -14.98 -19.26
N THR A 367 15.71 -15.99 -18.47
CA THR A 367 14.33 -16.46 -18.43
C THR A 367 13.56 -15.76 -17.32
N ALA A 368 12.67 -14.86 -17.69
CA ALA A 368 11.86 -14.08 -16.75
C ALA A 368 10.57 -14.80 -16.31
N VAL A 369 10.04 -15.71 -17.14
CA VAL A 369 8.91 -16.60 -16.82
C VAL A 369 9.20 -17.94 -17.41
N ALA A 370 9.14 -19.01 -16.58
CA ALA A 370 9.50 -20.35 -16.95
C ALA A 370 8.33 -21.31 -16.74
N ASN A 371 7.78 -21.83 -17.85
CA ASN A 371 6.79 -22.92 -17.88
C ASN A 371 5.61 -22.74 -16.90
N THR A 372 4.96 -21.57 -16.90
CA THR A 372 3.86 -21.24 -16.01
C THR A 372 2.52 -21.66 -16.64
N SER A 373 1.68 -22.40 -15.87
CA SER A 373 0.34 -22.82 -16.31
C SER A 373 -0.69 -22.54 -15.21
N PHE A 374 -1.82 -21.92 -15.57
CA PHE A 374 -2.95 -21.67 -14.67
C PHE A 374 -4.21 -21.26 -15.45
N THR A 375 -5.34 -21.27 -14.79
CA THR A 375 -6.62 -20.79 -15.32
C THR A 375 -7.26 -19.82 -14.33
N VAL A 376 -8.06 -18.88 -14.84
CA VAL A 376 -8.87 -17.96 -14.02
C VAL A 376 -10.31 -18.04 -14.49
N GLN A 377 -11.24 -18.17 -13.54
CA GLN A 377 -12.68 -18.31 -13.81
C GLN A 377 -13.35 -16.95 -13.86
N ARG A 378 -14.53 -16.89 -14.48
CA ARG A 378 -15.35 -15.67 -14.57
C ARG A 378 -15.75 -15.17 -13.18
N GLY A 379 -15.57 -13.87 -12.94
CA GLY A 379 -15.89 -13.23 -11.68
C GLY A 379 -14.94 -13.61 -10.52
N GLU A 380 -13.84 -14.29 -10.81
CA GLU A 380 -12.79 -14.60 -9.84
C GLU A 380 -11.90 -13.38 -9.59
N VAL A 381 -11.47 -13.18 -8.35
CA VAL A 381 -10.37 -12.26 -7.99
C VAL A 381 -9.12 -13.09 -7.81
N PHE A 382 -8.16 -12.93 -8.71
CA PHE A 382 -6.94 -13.73 -8.79
C PHE A 382 -5.71 -12.88 -8.50
N GLY A 383 -4.96 -13.25 -7.45
CA GLY A 383 -3.77 -12.53 -7.00
C GLY A 383 -2.48 -13.09 -7.61
N LEU A 384 -1.61 -12.21 -8.13
CA LEU A 384 -0.25 -12.54 -8.57
C LEU A 384 0.75 -11.99 -7.55
N LEU A 385 1.38 -12.87 -6.78
CA LEU A 385 2.30 -12.55 -5.69
C LEU A 385 3.71 -13.01 -5.99
N GLY A 386 4.68 -12.48 -5.26
CA GLY A 386 6.09 -12.87 -5.37
C GLY A 386 7.02 -11.72 -5.02
N PRO A 387 8.31 -11.99 -4.72
CA PRO A 387 9.29 -10.94 -4.47
C PRO A 387 9.55 -10.08 -5.71
N ASN A 388 10.28 -8.99 -5.52
CA ASN A 388 10.70 -8.15 -6.63
C ASN A 388 11.64 -8.92 -7.56
N GLY A 389 11.37 -8.86 -8.87
CA GLY A 389 12.10 -9.64 -9.88
C GLY A 389 11.61 -11.09 -10.08
N ALA A 390 10.57 -11.52 -9.39
CA ALA A 390 10.00 -12.87 -9.50
C ALA A 390 9.33 -13.17 -10.86
N GLY A 391 9.14 -12.19 -11.74
CA GLY A 391 8.46 -12.38 -13.02
C GLY A 391 6.99 -11.93 -13.04
N LYS A 392 6.42 -11.45 -11.92
CA LYS A 392 5.02 -11.00 -11.82
C LYS A 392 4.61 -10.02 -12.92
N THR A 393 5.28 -8.88 -12.98
CA THR A 393 5.00 -7.83 -13.98
C THR A 393 5.20 -8.33 -15.41
N THR A 394 6.14 -9.26 -15.64
CA THR A 394 6.35 -9.89 -16.94
C THR A 394 5.16 -10.77 -17.31
N THR A 395 4.72 -11.65 -16.41
CA THR A 395 3.52 -12.48 -16.60
C THR A 395 2.30 -11.60 -16.84
N PHE A 396 2.09 -10.60 -15.99
CA PHE A 396 0.97 -9.66 -16.09
C PHE A 396 0.92 -8.93 -17.44
N ARG A 397 2.06 -8.40 -17.91
CA ARG A 397 2.17 -7.73 -19.21
C ARG A 397 1.95 -8.67 -20.39
N MET A 398 2.30 -9.94 -20.27
CA MET A 398 1.96 -10.95 -21.30
C MET A 398 0.45 -11.19 -21.35
N LEU A 399 -0.22 -11.33 -20.20
CA LEU A 399 -1.69 -11.45 -20.12
C LEU A 399 -2.40 -10.27 -20.78
N CYS A 400 -1.90 -9.05 -20.58
CA CYS A 400 -2.42 -7.84 -21.23
C CYS A 400 -1.99 -7.68 -22.70
N GLY A 401 -1.25 -8.63 -23.28
CA GLY A 401 -0.69 -8.50 -24.62
C GLY A 401 0.25 -7.31 -24.82
N LEU A 402 0.78 -6.73 -23.73
CA LEU A 402 1.76 -5.64 -23.76
C LEU A 402 3.19 -6.17 -24.02
N LEU A 403 3.41 -7.45 -23.70
CA LEU A 403 4.69 -8.12 -23.92
C LEU A 403 4.45 -9.40 -24.73
N PRO A 404 5.26 -9.68 -25.77
CA PRO A 404 5.13 -10.91 -26.54
C PRO A 404 5.54 -12.14 -25.71
N VAL A 405 4.86 -13.26 -25.92
CA VAL A 405 5.18 -14.57 -25.37
C VAL A 405 6.33 -15.20 -26.18
N THR A 406 7.28 -15.87 -25.53
CA THR A 406 8.33 -16.62 -26.25
C THR A 406 7.81 -18.00 -26.69
N SER A 407 7.11 -18.72 -25.79
CA SER A 407 6.44 -19.98 -26.10
C SER A 407 5.29 -20.22 -25.11
N GLY A 408 4.42 -21.17 -25.44
CA GLY A 408 3.22 -21.49 -24.66
C GLY A 408 1.94 -20.88 -25.24
N ASP A 409 0.80 -21.31 -24.68
CA ASP A 409 -0.53 -20.83 -25.10
C ASP A 409 -1.09 -19.86 -24.08
N LEU A 410 -1.69 -18.76 -24.59
CA LEU A 410 -2.30 -17.72 -23.78
C LEU A 410 -3.63 -17.28 -24.40
N ARG A 411 -4.73 -17.50 -23.67
CA ARG A 411 -6.06 -17.04 -24.04
C ARG A 411 -6.66 -16.15 -22.97
N VAL A 412 -7.24 -15.03 -23.38
CA VAL A 412 -7.92 -14.05 -22.52
C VAL A 412 -9.29 -13.75 -23.13
N ALA A 413 -10.35 -13.90 -22.34
CA ALA A 413 -11.75 -13.82 -22.79
C ALA A 413 -12.04 -14.71 -24.03
N GLY A 414 -11.43 -15.91 -24.06
CA GLY A 414 -11.55 -16.84 -25.20
C GLY A 414 -10.67 -16.50 -26.41
N VAL A 415 -10.04 -15.33 -26.44
CA VAL A 415 -9.20 -14.85 -27.55
C VAL A 415 -7.75 -15.26 -27.35
N ASP A 416 -7.12 -15.80 -28.37
CA ASP A 416 -5.68 -16.10 -28.40
C ASP A 416 -4.90 -14.76 -28.50
N VAL A 417 -4.22 -14.38 -27.39
CA VAL A 417 -3.51 -13.11 -27.26
C VAL A 417 -2.32 -13.01 -28.22
N VAL A 418 -1.71 -14.15 -28.56
CA VAL A 418 -0.56 -14.19 -29.47
C VAL A 418 -0.99 -13.83 -30.89
N LYS A 419 -2.16 -14.32 -31.32
CA LYS A 419 -2.70 -14.12 -32.67
C LYS A 419 -3.44 -12.80 -32.83
N SER A 420 -4.18 -12.36 -31.80
CA SER A 420 -5.07 -11.18 -31.92
C SER A 420 -5.05 -10.32 -30.64
N ARG A 421 -4.00 -9.51 -30.49
CA ARG A 421 -3.81 -8.62 -29.33
C ARG A 421 -4.92 -7.56 -29.24
N THR A 422 -5.33 -6.98 -30.35
CA THR A 422 -6.36 -5.92 -30.37
C THR A 422 -7.71 -6.45 -29.91
N ALA A 423 -8.13 -7.62 -30.43
CA ALA A 423 -9.38 -8.25 -30.02
C ALA A 423 -9.35 -8.71 -28.55
N ALA A 424 -8.20 -9.10 -28.00
CA ALA A 424 -8.07 -9.39 -26.59
C ALA A 424 -8.22 -8.11 -25.74
N ARG A 425 -7.58 -7.01 -26.13
CA ARG A 425 -7.59 -5.73 -25.40
C ARG A 425 -8.97 -5.08 -25.29
N SER A 426 -9.84 -5.27 -26.27
CA SER A 426 -11.22 -4.76 -26.20
C SER A 426 -12.08 -5.42 -25.12
N ASN A 427 -11.64 -6.54 -24.55
CA ASN A 427 -12.37 -7.27 -23.52
C ASN A 427 -11.89 -6.98 -22.09
N PHE A 428 -10.85 -6.18 -21.90
CA PHE A 428 -10.33 -5.90 -20.57
C PHE A 428 -10.00 -4.43 -20.33
N GLY A 429 -10.12 -4.00 -19.06
CA GLY A 429 -9.58 -2.75 -18.55
C GLY A 429 -8.20 -2.98 -17.91
N TYR A 430 -7.35 -1.95 -17.92
CA TYR A 430 -6.01 -1.99 -17.33
C TYR A 430 -5.75 -0.76 -16.49
N VAL A 431 -5.34 -0.97 -15.25
CA VAL A 431 -4.88 0.07 -14.34
C VAL A 431 -3.40 -0.17 -14.05
N ALA A 432 -2.56 0.78 -14.41
CA ALA A 432 -1.12 0.72 -14.22
C ALA A 432 -0.72 1.12 -12.80
N GLN A 433 0.42 0.63 -12.32
CA GLN A 433 1.02 0.96 -11.04
C GLN A 433 1.24 2.49 -10.86
N LYS A 434 1.76 3.15 -11.89
CA LYS A 434 1.91 4.60 -11.89
C LYS A 434 0.71 5.23 -12.57
N PHE A 435 0.26 6.37 -12.06
CA PHE A 435 -0.77 7.17 -12.73
C PHE A 435 -0.38 7.42 -14.18
N SER A 436 -1.15 6.87 -15.11
CA SER A 436 -0.84 6.80 -16.54
C SER A 436 -1.83 7.58 -17.42
N LEU A 437 -2.78 8.28 -16.80
CA LEU A 437 -3.71 9.15 -17.51
C LEU A 437 -3.06 10.52 -17.81
N TYR A 438 -3.75 11.35 -18.60
CA TYR A 438 -3.23 12.66 -18.99
C TYR A 438 -3.30 13.64 -17.82
N GLY A 439 -2.16 13.89 -17.19
CA GLY A 439 -2.07 14.74 -16.00
C GLY A 439 -2.39 16.23 -16.27
N ASN A 440 -2.26 16.69 -17.50
CA ASN A 440 -2.58 18.05 -17.94
C ASN A 440 -4.05 18.25 -18.36
N LEU A 441 -4.84 17.18 -18.42
CA LEU A 441 -6.27 17.23 -18.69
C LEU A 441 -7.05 17.19 -17.37
N SER A 442 -8.27 17.74 -17.38
CA SER A 442 -9.21 17.58 -16.26
C SER A 442 -9.70 16.14 -16.13
N VAL A 443 -10.37 15.85 -15.02
CA VAL A 443 -11.05 14.55 -14.83
C VAL A 443 -12.03 14.28 -15.96
N MET A 444 -12.87 15.26 -16.30
CA MET A 444 -13.88 15.14 -17.35
C MET A 444 -13.24 14.89 -18.71
N GLU A 445 -12.23 15.67 -19.10
CA GLU A 445 -11.53 15.52 -20.36
C GLU A 445 -10.84 14.16 -20.49
N ASN A 446 -10.25 13.62 -19.40
CA ASN A 446 -9.72 12.26 -19.38
C ASN A 446 -10.81 11.21 -19.67
N LEU A 447 -11.97 11.31 -19.00
CA LEU A 447 -13.08 10.37 -19.21
C LEU A 447 -13.65 10.46 -20.62
N GLU A 448 -13.77 11.68 -21.18
CA GLU A 448 -14.19 11.89 -22.58
C GLU A 448 -13.22 11.28 -23.57
N PHE A 449 -11.91 11.46 -23.34
CA PHE A 449 -10.87 10.87 -24.17
C PHE A 449 -10.98 9.34 -24.18
N PHE A 450 -11.05 8.70 -23.01
CA PHE A 450 -11.14 7.24 -22.93
C PHE A 450 -12.46 6.70 -23.45
N ALA A 451 -13.58 7.38 -23.27
CA ALA A 451 -14.84 7.03 -23.89
C ALA A 451 -14.72 7.00 -25.43
N GLY A 452 -14.05 8.01 -26.02
CA GLY A 452 -13.75 8.03 -27.44
C GLY A 452 -12.83 6.91 -27.92
N VAL A 453 -11.77 6.59 -27.14
CA VAL A 453 -10.85 5.47 -27.44
C VAL A 453 -11.59 4.13 -27.49
N TYR A 454 -12.58 3.94 -26.61
CA TYR A 454 -13.40 2.73 -26.57
C TYR A 454 -14.62 2.76 -27.51
N GLY A 455 -14.74 3.78 -28.38
CA GLY A 455 -15.77 3.85 -29.38
C GLY A 455 -17.18 4.21 -28.87
N LEU A 456 -17.24 4.90 -27.73
CA LEU A 456 -18.50 5.43 -27.21
C LEU A 456 -18.77 6.81 -27.81
N TYR A 457 -19.98 6.99 -28.38
CA TYR A 457 -20.38 8.24 -29.04
C TYR A 457 -21.77 8.67 -28.62
N SER A 458 -22.04 9.97 -28.80
CA SER A 458 -23.34 10.59 -28.56
C SER A 458 -23.89 10.30 -27.16
N GLN A 459 -25.18 10.12 -26.98
CA GLN A 459 -25.85 9.91 -25.69
C GLN A 459 -25.25 8.75 -24.88
N LYS A 460 -24.82 7.67 -25.52
CA LYS A 460 -24.18 6.53 -24.83
C LYS A 460 -22.88 6.93 -24.15
N LYS A 461 -22.12 7.85 -24.76
CA LYS A 461 -20.89 8.42 -24.15
C LYS A 461 -21.24 9.18 -22.88
N ASP A 462 -22.19 10.10 -22.98
CA ASP A 462 -22.56 11.00 -21.88
C ASP A 462 -23.16 10.21 -20.70
N ASP A 463 -24.10 9.29 -20.98
CA ASP A 463 -24.69 8.41 -19.96
C ASP A 463 -23.64 7.57 -19.24
N ARG A 464 -22.64 7.06 -19.99
CA ARG A 464 -21.59 6.24 -19.39
C ARG A 464 -20.61 7.06 -18.57
N ILE A 465 -20.24 8.26 -19.01
CA ILE A 465 -19.39 9.17 -18.27
C ILE A 465 -20.08 9.55 -16.95
N GLU A 466 -21.33 9.95 -16.96
CA GLU A 466 -22.07 10.28 -15.73
C GLU A 466 -22.19 9.06 -14.80
N ALA A 467 -22.40 7.85 -15.35
CA ALA A 467 -22.44 6.63 -14.56
C ALA A 467 -21.12 6.36 -13.83
N VAL A 468 -19.95 6.47 -14.51
CA VAL A 468 -18.65 6.24 -13.86
C VAL A 468 -18.26 7.38 -12.92
N ILE A 469 -18.61 8.64 -13.25
CA ILE A 469 -18.40 9.77 -12.33
C ILE A 469 -19.14 9.53 -11.02
N LYS A 470 -20.40 9.09 -11.10
CA LYS A 470 -21.20 8.75 -9.90
C LYS A 470 -20.65 7.54 -9.18
N GLU A 471 -20.31 6.46 -9.89
CA GLU A 471 -19.78 5.20 -9.30
C GLU A 471 -18.46 5.42 -8.56
N PHE A 472 -17.55 6.21 -9.15
CA PHE A 472 -16.23 6.51 -8.60
C PHE A 472 -16.17 7.84 -7.83
N ARG A 473 -17.31 8.54 -7.67
CA ARG A 473 -17.44 9.79 -6.91
C ARG A 473 -16.41 10.84 -7.31
N LEU A 474 -16.46 11.19 -8.55
CA LEU A 474 -15.61 12.19 -9.16
C LEU A 474 -16.32 13.52 -9.39
N ASN A 475 -17.59 13.69 -8.93
CA ASN A 475 -18.38 14.90 -9.15
C ASN A 475 -17.66 16.18 -8.69
N ASP A 476 -17.14 16.16 -7.47
CA ASP A 476 -16.54 17.34 -6.83
C ASP A 476 -15.20 17.77 -7.45
N VAL A 477 -14.60 16.86 -8.23
CA VAL A 477 -13.29 17.06 -8.85
C VAL A 477 -13.34 17.01 -10.38
N ARG A 478 -14.55 17.02 -10.99
CA ARG A 478 -14.71 16.77 -12.44
C ARG A 478 -13.94 17.74 -13.32
N ASP A 479 -13.81 19.00 -12.88
CA ASP A 479 -13.12 20.06 -13.62
C ASP A 479 -11.66 20.28 -13.17
N MET A 480 -11.20 19.54 -12.13
CA MET A 480 -9.83 19.62 -11.64
C MET A 480 -8.86 18.93 -12.60
N ILE A 481 -7.68 19.49 -12.72
CA ILE A 481 -6.56 18.90 -13.48
C ILE A 481 -6.13 17.59 -12.81
N ALA A 482 -6.09 16.51 -13.59
CA ALA A 482 -5.83 15.17 -13.07
C ALA A 482 -4.45 15.04 -12.41
N GLY A 483 -3.46 15.80 -12.85
CA GLY A 483 -2.13 15.85 -12.26
C GLY A 483 -2.09 16.39 -10.83
N ASP A 484 -3.05 17.25 -10.49
CA ASP A 484 -3.11 17.94 -9.18
C ASP A 484 -3.99 17.18 -8.17
N LEU A 485 -4.66 16.11 -8.61
CA LEU A 485 -5.51 15.30 -7.74
C LEU A 485 -4.69 14.60 -6.65
N PRO A 486 -5.24 14.46 -5.42
CA PRO A 486 -4.72 13.52 -4.42
C PRO A 486 -4.66 12.07 -4.93
N GLY A 487 -3.76 11.26 -4.34
CA GLY A 487 -3.53 9.87 -4.78
C GLY A 487 -4.80 9.02 -4.90
N GLY A 488 -5.67 9.07 -3.91
CA GLY A 488 -6.94 8.34 -3.91
C GLY A 488 -7.89 8.74 -5.07
N TYR A 489 -7.94 10.01 -5.45
CA TYR A 489 -8.72 10.46 -6.61
C TYR A 489 -8.09 10.03 -7.94
N LYS A 490 -6.75 10.08 -8.05
CA LYS A 490 -6.02 9.54 -9.21
C LYS A 490 -6.35 8.08 -9.44
N GLN A 491 -6.42 7.30 -8.36
CA GLN A 491 -6.76 5.88 -8.40
C GLN A 491 -8.22 5.67 -8.88
N ARG A 492 -9.17 6.43 -8.31
CA ARG A 492 -10.58 6.37 -8.73
C ARG A 492 -10.76 6.75 -10.20
N LEU A 493 -10.06 7.78 -10.67
CA LEU A 493 -10.09 8.19 -12.08
C LEU A 493 -9.50 7.10 -13.00
N SER A 494 -8.39 6.47 -12.58
CA SER A 494 -7.80 5.35 -13.33
C SER A 494 -8.75 4.17 -13.45
N MET A 495 -9.46 3.84 -12.35
CA MET A 495 -10.49 2.79 -12.35
C MET A 495 -11.68 3.15 -13.25
N ALA A 496 -12.19 4.39 -13.16
CA ALA A 496 -13.29 4.89 -13.97
C ALA A 496 -12.96 4.80 -15.48
N ALA A 497 -11.75 5.22 -15.86
CA ALA A 497 -11.27 5.13 -17.24
C ALA A 497 -11.13 3.66 -17.72
N ALA A 498 -10.58 2.78 -16.87
CA ALA A 498 -10.40 1.36 -17.20
C ALA A 498 -11.74 0.60 -17.34
N LEU A 499 -12.78 1.04 -16.65
CA LEU A 499 -14.12 0.44 -16.66
C LEU A 499 -15.10 1.13 -17.61
N MET A 500 -14.65 2.12 -18.38
CA MET A 500 -15.48 2.93 -19.27
C MET A 500 -16.29 2.08 -20.27
N HIS A 501 -15.69 1.02 -20.81
CA HIS A 501 -16.29 0.13 -21.81
C HIS A 501 -16.88 -1.16 -21.24
N GLU A 502 -17.09 -1.25 -19.93
CA GLU A 502 -17.66 -2.41 -19.21
C GLU A 502 -16.94 -3.73 -19.53
N PRO A 503 -15.63 -3.80 -19.28
CA PRO A 503 -14.84 -4.97 -19.67
C PRO A 503 -15.22 -6.22 -18.85
N LYS A 504 -15.03 -7.40 -19.45
CA LYS A 504 -15.20 -8.69 -18.76
C LYS A 504 -14.09 -8.96 -17.74
N ILE A 505 -12.89 -8.41 -17.99
CA ILE A 505 -11.70 -8.64 -17.20
C ILE A 505 -11.09 -7.29 -16.81
N LEU A 506 -10.62 -7.17 -15.58
CA LEU A 506 -9.90 -5.99 -15.09
C LEU A 506 -8.53 -6.41 -14.61
N PHE A 507 -7.50 -5.82 -15.19
CA PHE A 507 -6.10 -5.98 -14.80
C PHE A 507 -5.65 -4.81 -13.95
N LEU A 508 -5.12 -5.11 -12.75
CA LEU A 508 -4.70 -4.13 -11.75
C LEU A 508 -3.25 -4.37 -11.36
N ASP A 509 -2.35 -3.48 -11.76
CA ASP A 509 -0.92 -3.60 -11.48
C ASP A 509 -0.55 -2.76 -10.25
N GLU A 510 -0.42 -3.41 -9.09
CA GLU A 510 -0.12 -2.80 -7.79
C GLU A 510 -0.99 -1.56 -7.47
N PRO A 511 -2.31 -1.68 -7.59
CA PRO A 511 -3.20 -0.51 -7.58
C PRO A 511 -3.27 0.22 -6.24
N THR A 512 -2.83 -0.40 -5.17
CA THR A 512 -2.91 0.09 -3.80
C THR A 512 -1.54 0.56 -3.24
N SER A 513 -0.50 0.51 -4.08
CA SER A 513 0.84 0.95 -3.69
C SER A 513 0.85 2.45 -3.37
N GLY A 514 1.31 2.83 -2.17
CA GLY A 514 1.37 4.22 -1.72
C GLY A 514 0.00 4.83 -1.38
N ILE A 515 -1.02 4.01 -1.12
CA ILE A 515 -2.33 4.46 -0.67
C ILE A 515 -2.48 4.15 0.83
N ASP A 516 -3.08 5.09 1.56
CA ASP A 516 -3.37 4.92 2.99
C ASP A 516 -4.33 3.74 3.27
N PRO A 517 -4.31 3.16 4.49
CA PRO A 517 -5.11 1.99 4.83
C PRO A 517 -6.62 2.18 4.60
N LEU A 518 -7.18 3.37 4.89
CA LEU A 518 -8.62 3.63 4.73
C LEU A 518 -9.03 3.62 3.25
N THR A 519 -8.27 4.32 2.41
CA THR A 519 -8.51 4.36 0.95
C THR A 519 -8.32 2.97 0.33
N ARG A 520 -7.34 2.19 0.81
CA ARG A 520 -7.12 0.80 0.39
C ARG A 520 -8.35 -0.08 0.64
N ARG A 521 -8.99 0.03 1.80
CA ARG A 521 -10.20 -0.75 2.13
C ARG A 521 -11.39 -0.38 1.24
N ASN A 522 -11.59 0.89 0.98
CA ASN A 522 -12.62 1.35 0.05
C ASN A 522 -12.39 0.81 -1.38
N PHE A 523 -11.15 0.74 -1.80
CA PHE A 523 -10.78 0.13 -3.08
C PHE A 523 -11.17 -1.36 -3.12
N TRP A 524 -10.83 -2.14 -2.09
CA TRP A 524 -11.20 -3.55 -2.01
C TRP A 524 -12.71 -3.78 -1.94
N ARG A 525 -13.46 -2.87 -1.31
CA ARG A 525 -14.93 -2.90 -1.35
C ARG A 525 -15.47 -2.74 -2.78
N GLN A 526 -14.87 -1.87 -3.58
CA GLN A 526 -15.23 -1.71 -5.01
C GLN A 526 -14.87 -2.97 -5.81
N ILE A 527 -13.68 -3.55 -5.61
CA ILE A 527 -13.25 -4.80 -6.24
C ILE A 527 -14.25 -5.93 -5.95
N THR A 528 -14.68 -6.09 -4.70
CA THR A 528 -15.68 -7.07 -4.29
C THR A 528 -17.00 -6.87 -5.05
N SER A 529 -17.47 -5.63 -5.18
CA SER A 529 -18.69 -5.31 -5.91
C SER A 529 -18.58 -5.63 -7.41
N LEU A 530 -17.45 -5.31 -8.05
CA LEU A 530 -17.18 -5.60 -9.46
C LEU A 530 -17.17 -7.12 -9.72
N SER A 531 -16.46 -7.88 -8.89
CA SER A 531 -16.39 -9.34 -8.97
C SER A 531 -17.79 -9.98 -8.86
N LYS A 532 -18.62 -9.51 -7.92
CA LYS A 532 -20.02 -9.97 -7.77
C LYS A 532 -20.91 -9.64 -8.97
N ARG A 533 -20.58 -8.61 -9.74
CA ARG A 533 -21.24 -8.29 -11.01
C ARG A 533 -20.74 -9.16 -12.17
N GLY A 534 -19.75 -10.03 -11.94
CA GLY A 534 -19.19 -10.98 -12.91
C GLY A 534 -17.94 -10.49 -13.63
N THR A 535 -17.34 -9.36 -13.21
CA THR A 535 -16.04 -8.92 -13.73
C THR A 535 -14.92 -9.77 -13.12
N THR A 536 -14.11 -10.39 -13.96
CA THR A 536 -12.92 -11.16 -13.54
C THR A 536 -11.78 -10.19 -13.26
N ILE A 537 -11.09 -10.36 -12.14
CA ILE A 537 -10.06 -9.41 -11.69
C ILE A 537 -8.73 -10.11 -11.49
N ILE A 538 -7.69 -9.60 -12.12
CA ILE A 538 -6.30 -10.02 -11.93
C ILE A 538 -5.57 -8.86 -11.26
N ILE A 539 -4.98 -9.12 -10.10
CA ILE A 539 -4.29 -8.08 -9.33
C ILE A 539 -2.86 -8.52 -8.97
N THR A 540 -1.92 -7.62 -9.14
CA THR A 540 -0.59 -7.75 -8.53
C THR A 540 -0.54 -6.90 -7.29
N THR A 541 0.10 -7.37 -6.23
CA THR A 541 0.29 -6.59 -4.99
C THR A 541 1.57 -7.00 -4.27
N HIS A 542 2.09 -6.08 -3.47
CA HIS A 542 3.16 -6.33 -2.49
C HIS A 542 2.62 -6.49 -1.06
N PHE A 543 1.34 -6.18 -0.85
CA PHE A 543 0.67 -6.31 0.43
C PHE A 543 0.12 -7.73 0.55
N MET A 544 0.72 -8.53 1.41
CA MET A 544 0.28 -9.93 1.55
C MET A 544 -1.11 -10.06 2.18
N ASP A 545 -1.49 -9.12 3.05
CA ASP A 545 -2.83 -9.02 3.61
C ASP A 545 -3.93 -8.82 2.54
N GLU A 546 -3.58 -8.21 1.40
CA GLU A 546 -4.52 -8.08 0.28
C GLU A 546 -4.85 -9.41 -0.40
N SER A 547 -3.97 -10.39 -0.30
CA SER A 547 -4.22 -11.73 -0.83
C SER A 547 -5.41 -12.42 -0.17
N GLU A 548 -5.77 -12.04 1.06
CA GLU A 548 -6.95 -12.53 1.77
C GLU A 548 -8.27 -12.14 1.09
N TYR A 549 -8.27 -11.11 0.25
CA TYR A 549 -9.43 -10.73 -0.57
C TYR A 549 -9.54 -11.53 -1.88
N CYS A 550 -8.49 -12.27 -2.25
CA CYS A 550 -8.46 -13.06 -3.48
C CYS A 550 -9.17 -14.41 -3.29
N ASP A 551 -9.81 -14.90 -4.33
CA ASP A 551 -10.35 -16.28 -4.35
C ASP A 551 -9.22 -17.29 -4.45
N ARG A 552 -8.25 -17.03 -5.32
CA ARG A 552 -6.99 -17.78 -5.44
C ARG A 552 -5.82 -16.84 -5.67
N ILE A 553 -4.66 -17.30 -5.27
CA ILE A 553 -3.39 -16.60 -5.44
C ILE A 553 -2.37 -17.50 -6.10
N MET A 554 -1.50 -16.87 -6.87
CA MET A 554 -0.33 -17.49 -7.48
C MET A 554 0.92 -16.81 -6.94
N ILE A 555 1.81 -17.59 -6.34
CA ILE A 555 3.13 -17.11 -5.89
C ILE A 555 4.18 -17.51 -6.92
N GLN A 556 4.92 -16.51 -7.43
CA GLN A 556 6.07 -16.70 -8.32
C GLN A 556 7.37 -16.33 -7.60
N ASP A 557 8.44 -17.09 -7.87
CA ASP A 557 9.82 -16.74 -7.51
C ASP A 557 10.77 -17.15 -8.64
N ALA A 558 11.76 -16.29 -8.95
CA ALA A 558 12.75 -16.50 -10.00
C ALA A 558 12.14 -16.98 -11.35
N GLY A 559 10.99 -16.44 -11.73
CA GLY A 559 10.26 -16.78 -12.97
C GLY A 559 9.45 -18.08 -12.92
N LYS A 560 9.51 -18.83 -11.82
CA LYS A 560 8.80 -20.12 -11.66
C LYS A 560 7.53 -19.95 -10.83
N LEU A 561 6.52 -20.77 -11.12
CA LEU A 561 5.36 -20.95 -10.26
C LEU A 561 5.78 -21.74 -9.01
N VAL A 562 5.59 -21.16 -7.82
CA VAL A 562 5.89 -21.80 -6.54
C VAL A 562 4.64 -22.45 -5.96
N VAL A 563 3.56 -21.68 -5.84
CA VAL A 563 2.27 -22.13 -5.29
C VAL A 563 1.12 -21.50 -6.07
N LEU A 564 0.04 -22.26 -6.25
CA LEU A 564 -1.24 -21.84 -6.79
C LEU A 564 -2.35 -22.45 -5.93
N GLY A 565 -3.18 -21.63 -5.31
CA GLY A 565 -4.30 -22.10 -4.48
C GLY A 565 -5.05 -20.96 -3.81
N THR A 566 -5.99 -21.29 -2.93
CA THR A 566 -6.64 -20.32 -2.04
C THR A 566 -5.67 -19.83 -0.97
N PRO A 567 -5.91 -18.68 -0.32
CA PRO A 567 -5.09 -18.23 0.81
C PRO A 567 -4.91 -19.30 1.90
N ASP A 568 -5.98 -20.04 2.23
CA ASP A 568 -5.94 -21.12 3.21
C ASP A 568 -5.06 -22.31 2.77
N GLU A 569 -5.07 -22.67 1.48
CA GLU A 569 -4.20 -23.68 0.93
C GLU A 569 -2.73 -23.27 1.00
N VAL A 570 -2.43 -22.00 0.76
CA VAL A 570 -1.07 -21.46 0.87
C VAL A 570 -0.57 -21.53 2.32
N ARG A 571 -1.40 -21.16 3.32
CA ARG A 571 -1.05 -21.31 4.74
C ARG A 571 -0.79 -22.77 5.13
N ARG A 572 -1.62 -23.69 4.66
CA ARG A 572 -1.39 -25.14 4.90
C ARG A 572 -0.06 -25.62 4.33
N ILE A 573 0.33 -25.18 3.13
CA ILE A 573 1.61 -25.47 2.51
C ILE A 573 2.77 -24.85 3.31
N ALA A 574 2.56 -23.65 3.88
CA ALA A 574 3.52 -23.01 4.78
C ALA A 574 3.72 -23.79 6.09
N GLY A 575 2.74 -24.61 6.51
CA GLY A 575 2.81 -25.48 7.69
C GLY A 575 2.12 -24.94 8.94
N ASP A 576 1.46 -23.79 8.86
CA ASP A 576 0.66 -23.20 9.94
C ASP A 576 -0.58 -22.52 9.35
N GLU A 577 -1.77 -23.06 9.65
CA GLU A 577 -3.05 -22.54 9.15
C GLU A 577 -3.43 -21.19 9.77
N ASN A 578 -2.85 -20.84 10.92
CA ASN A 578 -3.16 -19.60 11.64
C ASN A 578 -2.11 -18.49 11.42
N CYS A 579 -1.05 -18.75 10.65
CA CYS A 579 -0.05 -17.74 10.37
C CYS A 579 -0.60 -16.61 9.48
N THR A 580 0.02 -15.45 9.57
CA THR A 580 -0.26 -14.34 8.65
C THR A 580 0.13 -14.69 7.23
N MET A 581 -0.44 -14.03 6.24
CA MET A 581 -0.06 -14.29 4.85
C MET A 581 1.39 -13.84 4.53
N ASP A 582 1.93 -12.84 5.25
CA ASP A 582 3.35 -12.49 5.17
C ASP A 582 4.26 -13.65 5.62
N GLU A 583 3.94 -14.28 6.75
CA GLU A 583 4.69 -15.45 7.26
C GLU A 583 4.55 -16.66 6.33
N ALA A 584 3.34 -16.93 5.84
CA ALA A 584 3.08 -17.99 4.87
C ALA A 584 3.88 -17.79 3.59
N PHE A 585 3.88 -16.58 3.05
CA PHE A 585 4.63 -16.22 1.84
C PHE A 585 6.13 -16.43 2.01
N ILE A 586 6.70 -15.94 3.12
CA ILE A 586 8.12 -16.09 3.43
C ILE A 586 8.48 -17.58 3.57
N SER A 587 7.68 -18.35 4.34
CA SER A 587 7.91 -19.78 4.57
C SER A 587 7.90 -20.59 3.26
N VAL A 588 6.91 -20.36 2.40
CA VAL A 588 6.77 -21.08 1.12
C VAL A 588 7.95 -20.80 0.19
N ILE A 589 8.39 -19.54 0.09
CA ILE A 589 9.55 -19.20 -0.76
C ILE A 589 10.85 -19.77 -0.22
N LEU A 590 11.10 -19.71 1.10
CA LEU A 590 12.30 -20.24 1.71
C LEU A 590 12.38 -21.76 1.52
N LYS A 591 11.30 -22.50 1.81
CA LYS A 591 11.22 -23.95 1.57
C LYS A 591 11.55 -24.33 0.12
N LYS A 592 11.08 -23.52 -0.83
CA LYS A 592 11.34 -23.76 -2.25
C LYS A 592 12.80 -23.53 -2.63
N ARG A 593 13.41 -22.46 -2.10
CA ARG A 593 14.83 -22.14 -2.35
C ARG A 593 15.75 -23.19 -1.74
N GLU A 594 15.48 -23.67 -0.52
CA GLU A 594 16.22 -24.77 0.12
C GLU A 594 16.18 -26.04 -0.71
N GLN A 595 15.01 -26.41 -1.25
CA GLN A 595 14.87 -27.57 -2.14
C GLN A 595 15.64 -27.43 -3.46
N GLU A 596 15.85 -26.21 -3.96
CA GLU A 596 16.62 -25.97 -5.20
C GLU A 596 18.13 -25.90 -4.93
N ASP A 597 18.57 -25.53 -3.74
CA ASP A 597 19.99 -25.52 -3.33
C ASP A 597 20.51 -26.95 -3.00
N ASP A 598 19.62 -27.87 -2.64
CA ASP A 598 19.93 -29.27 -2.35
C ASP A 598 20.01 -30.18 -3.62
N VAL A 599 19.67 -29.62 -4.81
CA VAL A 599 19.71 -30.34 -6.11
C VAL A 599 20.85 -29.78 -6.99
#